data_3cf6cc249cb7cc99b28fb41059acf4d9
#
_entry.id   3cf6cc249cb7cc99b28fb41059acf4d9
#
_cell.length_a   1.000
_cell.length_b   1.000
_cell.length_c   1.000
_cell.angle_alpha   90.00
_cell.angle_beta   90.00
_cell.angle_gamma   90.00
#
_symmetry.space_group_name_H-M   'P 1'
#
loop_
_entity.id
_entity.type
_entity.pdbx_description
1 polymer ?
#
loop_
_entity_poly.entity_id
_entity_poly.type
_entity_poly.pdbx_seq_one_letter_code
_entity_poly.pdbx_strand_id
1 'polypeptide(L)'
;MLRKAPILLALLLAACTGTPNLHRVDQKVWRSGQPARCDFRTLEKDGIGEVLCLRRWHSDRDEARDLKLHHIRMNAGDIRDADIIAALKVMVAADKPLLVHCFHGADRTGVVIAMYRMVVQGWPREKAIAELTDPRHGHHADVFPNIREYLETVDVEKIRREVGCQVE
;
A
#
# COMPACT_ATOMS: atom_id res chain seq x y z
N MET A 1 -13.48 -9.57 -59.46
CA MET A 1 -12.91 -8.41 -58.78
C MET A 1 -13.25 -8.51 -57.28
N LEU A 2 -12.33 -9.02 -56.47
CA LEU A 2 -12.52 -9.10 -55.00
C LEU A 2 -12.10 -7.75 -54.37
N ARG A 3 -13.06 -7.06 -53.74
CA ARG A 3 -12.80 -5.86 -52.92
C ARG A 3 -12.21 -6.31 -51.60
N LYS A 4 -10.95 -5.97 -51.34
CA LYS A 4 -10.31 -6.12 -50.03
C LYS A 4 -10.89 -5.05 -49.08
N ALA A 5 -11.62 -5.49 -48.06
CA ALA A 5 -12.06 -4.60 -46.99
C ALA A 5 -10.84 -4.22 -46.13
N PRO A 6 -10.69 -2.94 -45.70
CA PRO A 6 -9.63 -2.57 -44.80
C PRO A 6 -9.93 -3.11 -43.40
N ILE A 7 -8.99 -3.86 -42.82
CA ILE A 7 -9.00 -4.26 -41.44
C ILE A 7 -8.68 -2.99 -40.62
N LEU A 8 -9.70 -2.42 -39.97
CA LEU A 8 -9.53 -1.31 -39.08
C LEU A 8 -8.94 -1.88 -37.78
N LEU A 9 -7.62 -1.73 -37.59
CA LEU A 9 -6.91 -2.07 -36.35
C LEU A 9 -7.27 -1.02 -35.33
N ALA A 10 -8.28 -1.29 -34.50
CA ALA A 10 -8.61 -0.45 -33.36
C ALA A 10 -7.47 -0.55 -32.34
N LEU A 11 -6.60 0.47 -32.29
CA LEU A 11 -5.67 0.69 -31.19
C LEU A 11 -6.50 0.97 -29.94
N LEU A 12 -6.66 -0.04 -29.08
CA LEU A 12 -7.11 0.15 -27.70
C LEU A 12 -6.03 0.96 -26.97
N LEU A 13 -6.20 2.27 -26.94
CA LEU A 13 -5.48 3.14 -26.02
C LEU A 13 -5.91 2.72 -24.61
N ALA A 14 -5.06 2.00 -23.90
CA ALA A 14 -5.24 1.74 -22.47
C ALA A 14 -5.21 3.11 -21.78
N ALA A 15 -6.37 3.68 -21.52
CA ALA A 15 -6.50 4.90 -20.73
C ALA A 15 -6.01 4.59 -19.32
N CYS A 16 -5.09 5.40 -18.78
CA CYS A 16 -4.77 5.38 -17.37
C CYS A 16 -6.04 5.79 -16.61
N THR A 17 -6.66 4.82 -15.95
CA THR A 17 -7.91 5.04 -15.19
C THR A 17 -7.66 5.65 -13.82
N GLY A 18 -6.40 5.94 -13.49
CA GLY A 18 -5.96 6.40 -12.17
C GLY A 18 -5.62 5.25 -11.22
N THR A 19 -4.84 5.56 -10.20
CA THR A 19 -4.37 4.56 -9.21
C THR A 19 -5.53 4.10 -8.34
N PRO A 20 -5.84 2.77 -8.30
CA PRO A 20 -6.97 2.28 -7.52
C PRO A 20 -6.79 2.55 -6.03
N ASN A 21 -7.88 2.87 -5.32
CA ASN A 21 -7.89 3.04 -3.87
C ASN A 21 -6.78 3.99 -3.35
N LEU A 22 -6.51 5.06 -4.11
CA LEU A 22 -5.50 6.06 -3.76
C LEU A 22 -6.04 7.02 -2.72
N HIS A 23 -5.40 7.06 -1.55
CA HIS A 23 -5.73 7.97 -0.46
C HIS A 23 -4.46 8.53 0.16
N ARG A 24 -4.54 9.78 0.62
CA ARG A 24 -3.51 10.38 1.44
C ARG A 24 -3.72 10.00 2.90
N VAL A 25 -2.69 9.44 3.54
CA VAL A 25 -2.71 9.08 4.97
C VAL A 25 -2.32 10.27 5.83
N ASP A 26 -1.23 10.93 5.47
CA ASP A 26 -0.75 12.18 6.07
C ASP A 26 0.09 13.00 5.09
N GLN A 27 0.93 13.90 5.57
CA GLN A 27 1.77 14.75 4.71
C GLN A 27 2.82 13.95 3.93
N LYS A 28 3.26 12.80 4.46
CA LYS A 28 4.37 12.00 3.93
C LYS A 28 3.91 10.66 3.34
N VAL A 29 2.84 10.08 3.84
CA VAL A 29 2.40 8.72 3.49
C VAL A 29 1.12 8.75 2.66
N TRP A 30 1.14 7.98 1.58
CA TRP A 30 0.00 7.66 0.72
C TRP A 30 -0.24 6.16 0.71
N ARG A 31 -1.46 5.75 0.43
CA ARG A 31 -1.85 4.34 0.28
C ARG A 31 -2.58 4.12 -1.03
N SER A 32 -2.44 2.92 -1.64
CA SER A 32 -3.21 2.56 -2.83
C SER A 32 -3.31 1.05 -3.05
N GLY A 33 -4.09 0.65 -4.04
CA GLY A 33 -3.94 -0.61 -4.77
C GLY A 33 -2.75 -0.57 -5.71
N GLN A 34 -2.59 -1.61 -6.54
CA GLN A 34 -1.49 -1.69 -7.50
C GLN A 34 -1.61 -0.59 -8.55
N PRO A 35 -0.66 0.36 -8.64
CA PRO A 35 -0.63 1.31 -9.73
C PRO A 35 -0.31 0.62 -11.06
N ALA A 36 -0.89 1.08 -12.16
CA ALA A 36 -0.44 0.71 -13.49
C ALA A 36 0.88 1.43 -13.83
N ARG A 37 1.60 0.95 -14.83
CA ARG A 37 2.88 1.57 -15.26
C ARG A 37 2.77 3.07 -15.54
N CYS A 38 1.68 3.51 -16.13
CA CYS A 38 1.45 4.94 -16.41
C CYS A 38 1.14 5.74 -15.15
N ASP A 39 0.52 5.12 -14.14
CA ASP A 39 0.17 5.80 -12.89
C ASP A 39 1.43 6.18 -12.08
N PHE A 40 2.49 5.37 -12.11
CA PHE A 40 3.75 5.69 -11.42
C PHE A 40 4.34 7.03 -11.88
N ARG A 41 4.24 7.35 -13.18
CA ARG A 41 4.69 8.65 -13.71
C ARG A 41 3.82 9.81 -13.23
N THR A 42 2.54 9.58 -13.02
CA THR A 42 1.64 10.59 -12.47
C THR A 42 1.93 10.80 -10.99
N LEU A 43 2.06 9.72 -10.22
CA LEU A 43 2.42 9.74 -8.81
C LEU A 43 3.75 10.46 -8.54
N GLU A 44 4.76 10.23 -9.39
CA GLU A 44 6.04 10.94 -9.32
C GLU A 44 5.86 12.46 -9.54
N LYS A 45 5.08 12.88 -10.53
CA LYS A 45 4.75 14.29 -10.76
C LYS A 45 3.99 14.92 -9.61
N ASP A 46 3.18 14.13 -8.90
CA ASP A 46 2.44 14.53 -7.71
C ASP A 46 3.34 14.55 -6.45
N GLY A 47 4.63 14.25 -6.60
CA GLY A 47 5.64 14.38 -5.57
C GLY A 47 5.95 13.08 -4.81
N ILE A 48 5.36 11.93 -5.17
CA ILE A 48 5.77 10.63 -4.62
C ILE A 48 7.20 10.34 -5.09
N GLY A 49 8.09 10.07 -4.15
CA GLY A 49 9.50 9.76 -4.44
C GLY A 49 9.91 8.34 -4.08
N GLU A 50 9.14 7.68 -3.23
CA GLU A 50 9.39 6.32 -2.76
C GLU A 50 8.14 5.45 -2.85
N VAL A 51 8.32 4.14 -3.04
CA VAL A 51 7.23 3.16 -3.12
C VAL A 51 7.56 1.96 -2.25
N LEU A 52 6.62 1.55 -1.40
CA LEU A 52 6.66 0.31 -0.62
C LEU A 52 5.61 -0.67 -1.17
N CYS A 53 6.08 -1.66 -1.91
CA CYS A 53 5.25 -2.76 -2.39
C CYS A 53 5.14 -3.86 -1.35
N LEU A 54 3.91 -4.22 -0.96
CA LEU A 54 3.62 -5.29 0.01
C LEU A 54 3.16 -6.59 -0.65
N ARG A 55 3.27 -6.70 -1.98
CA ARG A 55 2.83 -7.89 -2.72
C ARG A 55 3.83 -9.02 -2.57
N ARG A 56 3.34 -10.25 -2.37
CA ARG A 56 4.19 -11.42 -2.15
C ARG A 56 5.00 -11.83 -3.39
N TRP A 57 4.39 -11.77 -4.58
CA TRP A 57 4.91 -12.35 -5.81
C TRP A 57 5.16 -11.34 -6.93
N HIS A 58 4.99 -10.04 -6.67
CA HIS A 58 5.17 -8.97 -7.63
C HIS A 58 6.02 -7.85 -7.03
N SER A 59 6.87 -7.27 -7.84
CA SER A 59 7.61 -6.05 -7.49
C SER A 59 7.46 -5.04 -8.61
N ASP A 60 7.56 -3.75 -8.30
CA ASP A 60 7.35 -2.64 -9.25
C ASP A 60 8.63 -2.25 -10.00
N ARG A 61 9.64 -3.10 -9.97
CA ARG A 61 10.98 -2.80 -10.54
C ARG A 61 10.94 -2.38 -12.01
N ASP A 62 10.04 -2.97 -12.78
CA ASP A 62 9.93 -2.69 -14.21
C ASP A 62 8.97 -1.55 -14.52
N GLU A 63 8.06 -1.21 -13.58
CA GLU A 63 7.03 -0.21 -13.75
C GLU A 63 7.42 1.17 -13.19
N ALA A 64 8.11 1.20 -12.06
CA ALA A 64 8.41 2.41 -11.27
C ALA A 64 9.91 2.71 -11.21
N ARG A 65 10.60 2.75 -12.36
CA ARG A 65 12.07 2.80 -12.46
C ARG A 65 12.72 4.04 -11.85
N ASP A 66 12.01 5.16 -11.86
CA ASP A 66 12.54 6.46 -11.43
C ASP A 66 12.28 6.74 -9.94
N LEU A 67 11.54 5.84 -9.28
CA LEU A 67 11.22 5.93 -7.85
C LEU A 67 12.12 5.02 -7.01
N LYS A 68 12.39 5.40 -5.76
CA LYS A 68 13.08 4.52 -4.80
C LYS A 68 12.13 3.42 -4.34
N LEU A 69 12.49 2.18 -4.63
CA LEU A 69 11.63 1.02 -4.42
C LEU A 69 12.03 0.24 -3.17
N HIS A 70 11.02 -0.08 -2.37
CA HIS A 70 11.08 -1.00 -1.24
C HIS A 70 10.10 -2.14 -1.47
N HIS A 71 10.48 -3.37 -1.11
CA HIS A 71 9.63 -4.53 -1.30
C HIS A 71 9.64 -5.43 -0.06
N ILE A 72 8.47 -5.59 0.56
CA ILE A 72 8.26 -6.52 1.68
C ILE A 72 7.18 -7.52 1.26
N ARG A 73 7.56 -8.79 1.19
CA ARG A 73 6.72 -9.88 0.69
C ARG A 73 5.72 -10.35 1.75
N MET A 74 4.68 -9.61 2.00
CA MET A 74 3.66 -9.95 2.98
C MET A 74 2.65 -10.99 2.47
N ASN A 75 2.24 -11.88 3.37
CA ASN A 75 1.11 -12.78 3.19
C ASN A 75 -0.11 -12.22 3.93
N ALA A 76 -1.21 -11.93 3.24
CA ALA A 76 -2.42 -11.41 3.88
C ALA A 76 -3.10 -12.42 4.84
N GLY A 77 -2.94 -13.72 4.57
CA GLY A 77 -3.46 -14.79 5.44
C GLY A 77 -2.57 -15.13 6.64
N ASP A 78 -1.38 -14.49 6.77
CA ASP A 78 -0.41 -14.73 7.86
C ASP A 78 0.37 -13.45 8.12
N ILE A 79 -0.16 -12.55 8.96
CA ILE A 79 0.47 -11.29 9.31
C ILE A 79 1.50 -11.53 10.42
N ARG A 80 2.74 -11.14 10.17
CA ARG A 80 3.84 -11.35 11.11
C ARG A 80 4.43 -10.03 11.58
N ASP A 81 4.78 -9.96 12.87
CA ASP A 81 5.47 -8.81 13.47
C ASP A 81 6.69 -8.37 12.65
N ALA A 82 7.49 -9.33 12.17
CA ALA A 82 8.69 -9.04 11.40
C ALA A 82 8.40 -8.25 10.10
N ASP A 83 7.32 -8.61 9.39
CA ASP A 83 6.93 -7.94 8.15
C ASP A 83 6.39 -6.52 8.46
N ILE A 84 5.62 -6.37 9.53
CA ILE A 84 5.11 -5.08 10.02
C ILE A 84 6.26 -4.17 10.44
N ILE A 85 7.19 -4.66 11.27
CA ILE A 85 8.36 -3.91 11.73
C ILE A 85 9.19 -3.44 10.54
N ALA A 86 9.44 -4.32 9.56
CA ALA A 86 10.19 -3.97 8.36
C ALA A 86 9.47 -2.87 7.55
N ALA A 87 8.14 -2.98 7.40
CA ALA A 87 7.35 -1.97 6.69
C ALA A 87 7.38 -0.62 7.41
N LEU A 88 7.18 -0.61 8.73
CA LEU A 88 7.20 0.62 9.52
C LEU A 88 8.59 1.29 9.52
N LYS A 89 9.67 0.50 9.58
CA LYS A 89 11.04 1.05 9.44
C LYS A 89 11.24 1.76 8.11
N VAL A 90 10.76 1.19 7.00
CA VAL A 90 10.79 1.87 5.69
C VAL A 90 9.98 3.16 5.74
N MET A 91 8.76 3.13 6.31
CA MET A 91 7.88 4.30 6.37
C MET A 91 8.48 5.45 7.19
N VAL A 92 9.12 5.13 8.31
CA VAL A 92 9.76 6.12 9.18
C VAL A 92 11.01 6.70 8.51
N ALA A 93 11.84 5.85 7.90
CA ALA A 93 13.10 6.21 7.27
C ALA A 93 12.96 6.87 5.89
N ALA A 94 11.77 6.89 5.29
CA ALA A 94 11.58 7.47 3.97
C ALA A 94 11.92 8.96 3.96
N ASP A 95 12.75 9.41 3.03
CA ASP A 95 13.18 10.81 2.89
C ASP A 95 12.19 11.63 2.05
N LYS A 96 11.42 10.96 1.18
CA LYS A 96 10.44 11.59 0.29
C LYS A 96 9.04 11.05 0.58
N PRO A 97 7.98 11.69 0.07
CA PRO A 97 6.63 11.14 0.15
C PRO A 97 6.59 9.70 -0.39
N LEU A 98 6.02 8.80 0.42
CA LEU A 98 6.02 7.36 0.23
C LEU A 98 4.62 6.85 -0.12
N LEU A 99 4.52 6.08 -1.20
CA LEU A 99 3.33 5.29 -1.51
C LEU A 99 3.46 3.88 -0.93
N VAL A 100 2.54 3.48 -0.07
CA VAL A 100 2.41 2.10 0.43
C VAL A 100 1.28 1.41 -0.31
N HIS A 101 1.55 0.29 -0.99
CA HIS A 101 0.52 -0.41 -1.73
C HIS A 101 0.64 -1.93 -1.69
N CYS A 102 -0.47 -2.60 -2.02
CA CYS A 102 -0.52 -4.03 -2.30
C CYS A 102 -1.28 -4.28 -3.61
N PHE A 103 -2.11 -5.31 -3.72
CA PHE A 103 -2.92 -5.53 -4.93
C PHE A 103 -4.17 -4.64 -4.94
N HIS A 104 -5.02 -4.74 -3.90
CA HIS A 104 -6.25 -3.94 -3.78
C HIS A 104 -6.09 -2.64 -2.98
N GLY A 105 -4.98 -2.50 -2.23
CA GLY A 105 -4.82 -1.37 -1.29
C GLY A 105 -5.64 -1.52 0.00
N ALA A 106 -6.26 -2.67 0.18
CA ALA A 106 -7.22 -2.96 1.24
C ALA A 106 -6.58 -3.69 2.43
N ASP A 107 -6.13 -4.94 2.25
CA ASP A 107 -5.78 -5.86 3.33
C ASP A 107 -4.36 -5.63 3.87
N ARG A 108 -3.30 -6.01 3.12
CA ARG A 108 -1.89 -5.79 3.52
C ARG A 108 -1.57 -4.32 3.72
N THR A 109 -2.03 -3.47 2.81
CA THR A 109 -1.91 -2.01 2.97
C THR A 109 -2.68 -1.54 4.19
N GLY A 110 -3.90 -2.04 4.39
CA GLY A 110 -4.74 -1.67 5.52
C GLY A 110 -4.11 -1.97 6.87
N VAL A 111 -3.57 -3.19 7.08
CA VAL A 111 -2.93 -3.55 8.35
C VAL A 111 -1.65 -2.75 8.59
N VAL A 112 -0.83 -2.51 7.56
CA VAL A 112 0.39 -1.69 7.69
C VAL A 112 0.05 -0.24 8.04
N ILE A 113 -0.97 0.34 7.42
CA ILE A 113 -1.43 1.70 7.76
C ILE A 113 -2.02 1.75 9.18
N ALA A 114 -2.84 0.77 9.59
CA ALA A 114 -3.36 0.71 10.96
C ALA A 114 -2.23 0.62 12.00
N MET A 115 -1.20 -0.19 11.73
CA MET A 115 -0.01 -0.26 12.58
C MET A 115 0.80 1.04 12.57
N TYR A 116 0.93 1.71 11.44
CA TYR A 116 1.54 3.04 11.35
C TYR A 116 0.79 4.07 12.22
N ARG A 117 -0.55 4.06 12.17
CA ARG A 117 -1.38 4.91 13.03
C ARG A 117 -1.11 4.69 14.52
N MET A 118 -1.07 3.40 14.95
CA MET A 118 -0.87 3.07 16.37
C MET A 118 0.57 3.29 16.82
N VAL A 119 1.56 2.83 16.04
CA VAL A 119 2.97 2.82 16.44
C VAL A 119 3.62 4.18 16.30
N VAL A 120 3.39 4.86 15.17
CA VAL A 120 4.08 6.11 14.83
C VAL A 120 3.25 7.34 15.23
N GLN A 121 1.93 7.29 14.99
CA GLN A 121 1.06 8.45 15.24
C GLN A 121 0.31 8.37 16.58
N GLY A 122 0.50 7.31 17.38
CA GLY A 122 -0.10 7.18 18.69
C GLY A 122 -1.62 7.05 18.72
N TRP A 123 -2.25 6.60 17.63
CA TRP A 123 -3.70 6.44 17.59
C TRP A 123 -4.16 5.31 18.53
N PRO A 124 -5.33 5.48 19.17
CA PRO A 124 -6.01 4.37 19.84
C PRO A 124 -6.28 3.22 18.87
N ARG A 125 -6.17 1.99 19.36
CA ARG A 125 -6.37 0.75 18.60
C ARG A 125 -7.72 0.72 17.88
N GLU A 126 -8.78 1.08 18.58
CA GLU A 126 -10.14 1.09 18.08
C GLU A 126 -10.29 2.03 16.88
N LYS A 127 -9.62 3.18 16.92
CA LYS A 127 -9.61 4.15 15.82
C LYS A 127 -8.87 3.61 14.59
N ALA A 128 -7.75 2.93 14.79
CA ALA A 128 -6.98 2.34 13.70
C ALA A 128 -7.73 1.17 13.05
N ILE A 129 -8.43 0.33 13.85
CA ILE A 129 -9.30 -0.74 13.36
C ILE A 129 -10.50 -0.16 12.60
N ALA A 130 -11.10 0.92 13.09
CA ALA A 130 -12.20 1.59 12.40
C ALA A 130 -11.77 2.13 11.02
N GLU A 131 -10.54 2.67 10.88
CA GLU A 131 -9.98 3.07 9.59
C GLU A 131 -9.77 1.85 8.65
N LEU A 132 -9.27 0.71 9.16
CA LEU A 132 -9.13 -0.51 8.37
C LEU A 132 -10.49 -0.97 7.81
N THR A 133 -11.53 -0.95 8.64
CA THR A 133 -12.87 -1.46 8.31
C THR A 133 -13.76 -0.45 7.62
N ASP A 134 -13.28 0.76 7.37
CA ASP A 134 -14.03 1.76 6.61
C ASP A 134 -14.29 1.25 5.18
N PRO A 135 -15.56 1.23 4.72
CA PRO A 135 -15.93 0.72 3.40
C PRO A 135 -15.16 1.38 2.24
N ARG A 136 -14.69 2.61 2.43
CA ARG A 136 -13.87 3.33 1.43
C ARG A 136 -12.55 2.64 1.11
N HIS A 137 -12.03 1.82 2.03
CA HIS A 137 -10.76 1.11 1.87
C HIS A 137 -10.91 -0.34 1.41
N GLY A 138 -12.13 -0.91 1.48
CA GLY A 138 -12.50 -2.19 0.88
C GLY A 138 -11.83 -3.41 1.51
N HIS A 139 -11.57 -3.42 2.83
CA HIS A 139 -11.02 -4.58 3.52
C HIS A 139 -11.94 -5.80 3.38
N HIS A 140 -11.34 -6.94 3.00
CA HIS A 140 -12.04 -8.19 2.78
C HIS A 140 -12.11 -9.00 4.10
N ALA A 141 -12.93 -8.56 5.04
CA ALA A 141 -13.02 -9.13 6.39
C ALA A 141 -13.35 -10.62 6.40
N ASP A 142 -14.23 -11.08 5.50
CA ASP A 142 -14.62 -12.49 5.39
C ASP A 142 -13.51 -13.38 4.82
N VAL A 143 -12.57 -12.80 4.06
CA VAL A 143 -11.43 -13.51 3.45
C VAL A 143 -10.21 -13.50 4.36
N PHE A 144 -9.98 -12.38 5.06
CA PHE A 144 -8.82 -12.15 5.92
C PHE A 144 -9.22 -11.69 7.33
N PRO A 145 -10.01 -12.48 8.10
CA PRO A 145 -10.37 -12.14 9.47
C PRO A 145 -9.16 -12.02 10.40
N ASN A 146 -8.09 -12.78 10.10
CA ASN A 146 -6.81 -12.75 10.82
C ASN A 146 -6.16 -11.36 10.89
N ILE A 147 -6.46 -10.46 9.96
CA ILE A 147 -5.91 -9.09 9.97
C ILE A 147 -6.49 -8.30 11.14
N ARG A 148 -7.80 -8.40 11.34
CA ARG A 148 -8.45 -7.76 12.48
C ARG A 148 -7.99 -8.38 13.80
N GLU A 149 -7.95 -9.71 13.89
CA GLU A 149 -7.46 -10.46 15.06
C GLU A 149 -6.03 -10.03 15.42
N TYR A 150 -5.16 -9.89 14.41
CA TYR A 150 -3.80 -9.39 14.60
C TYR A 150 -3.80 -7.99 15.23
N LEU A 151 -4.57 -7.07 14.69
CA LEU A 151 -4.63 -5.69 15.22
C LEU A 151 -5.23 -5.64 16.64
N GLU A 152 -6.15 -6.54 16.98
CA GLU A 152 -6.76 -6.62 18.32
C GLU A 152 -5.78 -7.14 19.37
N THR A 153 -4.82 -7.99 18.99
CA THR A 153 -3.95 -8.73 19.92
C THR A 153 -2.49 -8.30 19.93
N VAL A 154 -2.00 -7.61 18.87
CA VAL A 154 -0.60 -7.23 18.73
C VAL A 154 -0.10 -6.36 19.89
N ASP A 155 1.12 -6.63 20.39
CA ASP A 155 1.82 -5.76 21.33
C ASP A 155 2.42 -4.55 20.61
N VAL A 156 1.64 -3.46 20.58
CA VAL A 156 2.02 -2.20 19.91
C VAL A 156 3.30 -1.61 20.49
N GLU A 157 3.50 -1.71 21.82
CA GLU A 157 4.69 -1.16 22.48
C GLU A 157 5.95 -1.96 22.13
N LYS A 158 5.85 -3.28 22.00
CA LYS A 158 6.94 -4.10 21.48
C LYS A 158 7.32 -3.67 20.07
N ILE A 159 6.33 -3.56 19.16
CA ILE A 159 6.58 -3.13 17.78
C ILE A 159 7.21 -1.73 17.76
N ARG A 160 6.72 -0.79 18.58
CA ARG A 160 7.25 0.57 18.68
C ARG A 160 8.72 0.60 19.08
N ARG A 161 9.10 -0.17 20.09
CA ARG A 161 10.51 -0.29 20.50
C ARG A 161 11.40 -0.83 19.39
N GLU A 162 10.93 -1.86 18.67
CA GLU A 162 11.69 -2.49 17.60
C GLU A 162 11.81 -1.62 16.33
N VAL A 163 10.82 -0.77 16.08
CA VAL A 163 10.87 0.24 15.00
C VAL A 163 11.80 1.39 15.39
N GLY A 164 11.98 1.66 16.67
CA GLY A 164 12.79 2.76 17.20
C GLY A 164 12.06 4.10 17.20
N CYS A 165 10.71 4.09 17.27
CA CYS A 165 9.89 5.29 17.39
C CYS A 165 9.62 5.64 18.84
N GLN A 166 9.69 6.93 19.17
CA GLN A 166 9.12 7.49 20.38
C GLN A 166 7.88 8.30 19.98
N VAL A 167 6.77 8.12 20.69
CA VAL A 167 5.61 9.02 20.58
C VAL A 167 5.87 10.17 21.54
N GLU A 168 5.98 11.37 21.00
CA GLU A 168 6.05 12.60 21.80
C GLU A 168 4.72 12.89 22.49
#